data_a0b73fd2adf3c480ebfa439ab466ed5f
#
_entry.id   a0b73fd2adf3c480ebfa439ab466ed5f
#
_cell.length_a   1.000
_cell.length_b   1.000
_cell.length_c   1.000
_cell.angle_alpha   90.00
_cell.angle_beta   90.00
_cell.angle_gamma   90.00
#
_symmetry.space_group_name_H-M   'P 1'
#
loop_
_entity.id
_entity.type
_entity.pdbx_description
1 polymer ?
#
loop_
_entity_poly.entity_id
_entity_poly.type
_entity_poly.pdbx_seq_one_letter_code
_entity_poly.pdbx_strand_id
1 'polypeptide(L)'
;GDVYKRQSLGIELKGNVAVKLHSGEEGNQNYLKPEFMHDIITRVSGTVVECNTAYNGARNTTEKHEELMNNHGWSKYYKTDIMDSERDIILDIQNGMIIKKNYVGSHLNNYDSMLVISHFKGHPMGGFGGALKQLSIGVASSSGKTYIHTAGKTTDVSKLWENLPEQDKFIEAMADAASSIHNKFKGNIAYINVMKNMSVDCDCCAKAEDPCMKDIGVLASLDPIAIDKACIDLVRNSTDEGRDHLLERIESRHGEHIIESADKLGFGTSIYELINIDKNKEANKFALHHFTVM
;
A
#
# COMPACT_ATOMS: atom_id res chain seq x y z
N GLY A 1 12.80 0.89 -19.90
CA GLY A 1 12.96 1.05 -18.45
C GLY A 1 12.37 -0.09 -17.64
N ASP A 2 11.15 -0.56 -17.96
CA ASP A 2 10.42 -1.50 -17.09
C ASP A 2 10.81 -2.98 -17.21
N VAL A 3 11.45 -3.39 -18.30
CA VAL A 3 12.00 -4.77 -18.45
C VAL A 3 13.02 -5.09 -17.36
N TYR A 4 13.79 -4.10 -16.93
CA TYR A 4 14.83 -4.27 -15.91
C TYR A 4 14.28 -4.43 -14.49
N LYS A 5 13.14 -3.82 -14.17
CA LYS A 5 12.54 -3.88 -12.82
C LYS A 5 12.12 -5.30 -12.44
N ARG A 6 11.49 -6.02 -13.39
CA ARG A 6 11.09 -7.42 -13.19
C ARG A 6 12.28 -8.36 -13.18
N GLN A 7 13.26 -8.13 -14.08
CA GLN A 7 14.48 -8.93 -14.17
C GLN A 7 15.40 -8.73 -12.95
N SER A 8 15.41 -7.54 -12.35
CA SER A 8 16.24 -7.25 -11.17
C SER A 8 15.76 -7.97 -9.91
N LEU A 9 14.45 -8.24 -9.78
CA LEU A 9 13.90 -8.96 -8.61
C LEU A 9 13.93 -10.49 -8.77
N GLY A 10 14.16 -11.01 -9.98
CA GLY A 10 14.24 -12.45 -10.23
C GLY A 10 12.95 -13.24 -9.96
N ILE A 11 11.78 -12.56 -9.85
CA ILE A 11 10.49 -13.20 -9.61
C ILE A 11 9.58 -13.13 -10.84
N GLU A 12 8.85 -14.20 -11.07
CA GLU A 12 7.74 -14.25 -12.00
C GLU A 12 6.42 -14.50 -11.22
N LEU A 13 5.52 -13.52 -11.26
CA LEU A 13 4.18 -13.69 -10.71
C LEU A 13 3.37 -14.61 -11.63
N LYS A 14 2.91 -15.73 -11.10
CA LYS A 14 2.24 -16.80 -11.88
C LYS A 14 0.74 -16.82 -11.60
N GLY A 15 0.01 -17.46 -12.52
CA GLY A 15 -1.43 -17.66 -12.40
C GLY A 15 -2.23 -16.37 -12.47
N ASN A 16 -3.32 -16.30 -11.72
CA ASN A 16 -4.14 -15.11 -11.62
C ASN A 16 -3.45 -14.08 -10.71
N VAL A 17 -3.06 -12.95 -11.27
CA VAL A 17 -2.32 -11.90 -10.55
C VAL A 17 -3.28 -10.83 -10.04
N ALA A 18 -3.34 -10.64 -8.72
CA ALA A 18 -3.95 -9.46 -8.11
C ALA A 18 -2.97 -8.28 -8.18
N VAL A 19 -3.38 -7.16 -8.73
CA VAL A 19 -2.64 -5.90 -8.65
C VAL A 19 -3.31 -5.02 -7.62
N LYS A 20 -2.77 -5.02 -6.40
CA LYS A 20 -3.31 -4.20 -5.32
C LYS A 20 -2.74 -2.80 -5.36
N LEU A 21 -3.59 -1.85 -5.52
CA LEU A 21 -3.26 -0.43 -5.50
C LEU A 21 -4.34 0.39 -4.78
N HIS A 22 -4.22 1.71 -4.75
CA HIS A 22 -5.26 2.63 -4.30
C HIS A 22 -5.81 3.39 -5.50
N SER A 23 -7.11 3.23 -5.78
CA SER A 23 -7.78 3.79 -6.96
C SER A 23 -8.04 5.30 -6.88
N GLY A 24 -7.79 5.92 -5.72
CA GLY A 24 -8.07 7.32 -5.42
C GLY A 24 -9.47 7.52 -4.80
N GLU A 25 -9.61 8.48 -3.87
CA GLU A 25 -10.91 8.93 -3.38
C GLU A 25 -11.49 9.98 -4.34
N GLU A 26 -12.82 10.12 -4.34
CA GLU A 26 -13.48 11.16 -5.11
C GLU A 26 -12.93 12.55 -4.72
N GLY A 27 -12.52 13.33 -5.73
CA GLY A 27 -11.92 14.67 -5.53
C GLY A 27 -10.43 14.70 -5.21
N ASN A 28 -9.80 13.56 -4.92
CA ASN A 28 -8.35 13.52 -4.70
C ASN A 28 -7.59 13.77 -6.00
N GLN A 29 -6.58 14.64 -5.95
CA GLN A 29 -5.78 15.02 -7.13
C GLN A 29 -4.45 14.26 -7.24
N ASN A 30 -3.96 13.70 -6.12
CA ASN A 30 -2.58 13.23 -6.01
C ASN A 30 -2.42 11.74 -6.32
N TYR A 31 -3.51 10.93 -6.34
CA TYR A 31 -3.43 9.49 -6.55
C TYR A 31 -2.77 9.12 -7.89
N LEU A 32 -2.13 7.97 -7.93
CA LEU A 32 -1.49 7.44 -9.14
C LEU A 32 -2.54 7.15 -10.22
N LYS A 33 -2.37 7.77 -11.38
CA LYS A 33 -3.33 7.64 -12.49
C LYS A 33 -3.14 6.31 -13.25
N PRO A 34 -4.22 5.73 -13.82
CA PRO A 34 -4.15 4.48 -14.58
C PRO A 34 -3.09 4.48 -15.68
N GLU A 35 -2.95 5.60 -16.41
CA GLU A 35 -2.01 5.75 -17.50
C GLU A 35 -0.55 5.62 -17.04
N PHE A 36 -0.24 6.17 -15.85
CA PHE A 36 1.11 6.09 -15.27
C PHE A 36 1.49 4.65 -14.92
N MET A 37 0.51 3.82 -14.55
CA MET A 37 0.72 2.43 -14.14
C MET A 37 0.62 1.42 -15.29
N HIS A 38 0.31 1.88 -16.52
CA HIS A 38 -0.09 1.03 -17.62
C HIS A 38 0.93 -0.06 -17.95
N ASP A 39 2.18 0.30 -18.11
CA ASP A 39 3.23 -0.65 -18.50
C ASP A 39 3.44 -1.75 -17.45
N ILE A 40 3.34 -1.39 -16.16
CA ILE A 40 3.57 -2.34 -15.08
C ILE A 40 2.40 -3.33 -14.98
N ILE A 41 1.17 -2.83 -14.99
CA ILE A 41 -0.04 -3.66 -14.83
C ILE A 41 -0.22 -4.58 -16.04
N THR A 42 -0.04 -4.06 -17.27
CA THR A 42 -0.18 -4.84 -18.50
C THR A 42 0.84 -5.98 -18.56
N ARG A 43 2.07 -5.76 -18.10
CA ARG A 43 3.13 -6.80 -18.11
C ARG A 43 2.83 -7.99 -17.23
N VAL A 44 2.13 -7.81 -16.12
CA VAL A 44 1.73 -8.91 -15.24
C VAL A 44 0.37 -9.48 -15.63
N SER A 45 -0.31 -8.88 -16.63
CA SER A 45 -1.67 -9.25 -17.05
C SER A 45 -2.63 -9.38 -15.85
N GLY A 46 -2.47 -8.50 -14.85
CA GLY A 46 -3.15 -8.58 -13.58
C GLY A 46 -4.52 -7.92 -13.56
N THR A 47 -5.35 -8.34 -12.62
CA THR A 47 -6.60 -7.68 -12.27
C THR A 47 -6.33 -6.63 -11.20
N VAL A 48 -6.78 -5.39 -11.40
CA VAL A 48 -6.69 -4.34 -10.38
C VAL A 48 -7.69 -4.62 -9.28
N VAL A 49 -7.21 -4.78 -8.05
CA VAL A 49 -8.05 -5.17 -6.91
C VAL A 49 -8.08 -4.10 -5.82
N GLU A 50 -9.25 -3.91 -5.24
CA GLU A 50 -9.51 -3.02 -4.11
C GLU A 50 -10.43 -3.71 -3.09
N CYS A 51 -10.65 -3.06 -1.94
CA CYS A 51 -11.68 -3.41 -0.97
C CYS A 51 -12.42 -2.16 -0.51
N ASN A 52 -13.70 -2.32 -0.17
CA ASN A 52 -14.55 -1.24 0.31
C ASN A 52 -13.97 -0.58 1.58
N THR A 53 -14.30 0.69 1.79
CA THR A 53 -13.88 1.43 2.98
C THR A 53 -14.76 1.14 4.18
N ALA A 54 -14.21 1.37 5.38
CA ALA A 54 -14.94 1.29 6.65
C ALA A 54 -15.50 2.65 7.11
N TYR A 55 -15.53 3.64 6.22
CA TYR A 55 -16.11 4.97 6.47
C TYR A 55 -17.00 5.37 5.30
N ASN A 56 -17.94 6.28 5.54
CA ASN A 56 -18.85 6.78 4.51
C ASN A 56 -18.10 7.58 3.43
N GLY A 57 -18.42 7.30 2.16
CA GLY A 57 -17.79 7.95 1.01
C GLY A 57 -18.13 7.23 -0.28
N ALA A 58 -17.40 7.56 -1.35
CA ALA A 58 -17.62 7.00 -2.68
C ALA A 58 -17.12 5.55 -2.83
N ARG A 59 -16.49 4.98 -1.79
CA ARG A 59 -15.94 3.62 -1.81
C ARG A 59 -16.47 2.74 -0.68
N ASN A 60 -17.61 3.09 -0.06
CA ASN A 60 -18.13 2.34 1.09
C ASN A 60 -19.09 1.20 0.71
N THR A 61 -19.52 1.13 -0.54
CA THR A 61 -20.24 -0.02 -1.11
C THR A 61 -19.61 -0.42 -2.43
N THR A 62 -19.80 -1.67 -2.83
CA THR A 62 -19.23 -2.20 -4.06
C THR A 62 -19.66 -1.38 -5.28
N GLU A 63 -20.95 -1.07 -5.40
CA GLU A 63 -21.51 -0.34 -6.54
C GLU A 63 -20.88 1.05 -6.68
N LYS A 64 -20.77 1.80 -5.57
CA LYS A 64 -20.16 3.13 -5.58
C LYS A 64 -18.67 3.06 -5.89
N HIS A 65 -17.99 2.05 -5.33
CA HIS A 65 -16.55 1.88 -5.53
C HIS A 65 -16.23 1.53 -6.98
N GLU A 66 -17.01 0.63 -7.61
CA GLU A 66 -16.90 0.31 -9.03
C GLU A 66 -17.19 1.53 -9.90
N GLU A 67 -18.23 2.33 -9.58
CA GLU A 67 -18.51 3.57 -10.27
C GLU A 67 -17.35 4.55 -10.18
N LEU A 68 -16.75 4.74 -9.00
CA LEU A 68 -15.59 5.59 -8.82
C LEU A 68 -14.37 5.09 -9.60
N MET A 69 -14.10 3.78 -9.57
CA MET A 69 -13.00 3.20 -10.37
C MET A 69 -13.21 3.42 -11.87
N ASN A 70 -14.45 3.34 -12.34
CA ASN A 70 -14.77 3.64 -13.72
C ASN A 70 -14.55 5.13 -14.04
N ASN A 71 -15.04 6.04 -13.19
CA ASN A 71 -14.88 7.49 -13.34
C ASN A 71 -13.40 7.91 -13.32
N HIS A 72 -12.57 7.23 -12.55
CA HIS A 72 -11.12 7.43 -12.51
C HIS A 72 -10.37 6.74 -13.66
N GLY A 73 -11.08 6.02 -14.54
CA GLY A 73 -10.53 5.38 -15.74
C GLY A 73 -9.90 4.02 -15.52
N TRP A 74 -9.94 3.45 -14.31
CA TRP A 74 -9.34 2.13 -14.04
C TRP A 74 -9.98 1.03 -14.88
N SER A 75 -11.32 0.96 -14.90
CA SER A 75 -12.07 -0.06 -15.65
C SER A 75 -11.95 0.07 -17.18
N LYS A 76 -11.48 1.23 -17.66
CA LYS A 76 -11.21 1.45 -19.08
C LYS A 76 -9.99 0.65 -19.58
N TYR A 77 -9.00 0.49 -18.71
CA TYR A 77 -7.71 -0.11 -19.07
C TYR A 77 -7.55 -1.54 -18.55
N TYR A 78 -8.22 -1.89 -17.44
CA TYR A 78 -7.98 -3.14 -16.72
C TYR A 78 -9.26 -3.82 -16.30
N LYS A 79 -9.17 -5.13 -16.04
CA LYS A 79 -10.17 -5.78 -15.19
C LYS A 79 -10.03 -5.22 -13.77
N THR A 80 -11.16 -4.95 -13.13
CA THR A 80 -11.23 -4.47 -11.75
C THR A 80 -12.03 -5.44 -10.91
N ASP A 81 -11.70 -5.57 -9.62
CA ASP A 81 -12.39 -6.46 -8.69
C ASP A 81 -12.39 -5.84 -7.29
N ILE A 82 -13.57 -5.72 -6.68
CA ILE A 82 -13.74 -5.35 -5.27
C ILE A 82 -13.80 -6.64 -4.47
N MET A 83 -12.68 -7.00 -3.85
CA MET A 83 -12.48 -8.33 -3.28
C MET A 83 -13.45 -8.71 -2.17
N ASP A 84 -14.03 -7.73 -1.48
CA ASP A 84 -15.02 -7.91 -0.41
C ASP A 84 -16.46 -7.65 -0.85
N SER A 85 -16.75 -7.76 -2.16
CA SER A 85 -18.08 -7.54 -2.74
C SER A 85 -19.11 -8.60 -2.31
N GLU A 86 -18.68 -9.81 -1.98
CA GLU A 86 -19.57 -10.91 -1.62
C GLU A 86 -19.61 -11.18 -0.11
N ARG A 87 -18.45 -11.52 0.46
CA ARG A 87 -18.33 -11.90 1.88
C ARG A 87 -16.90 -11.78 2.37
N ASP A 88 -16.75 -11.79 3.68
CA ASP A 88 -15.47 -11.91 4.35
C ASP A 88 -15.02 -13.36 4.48
N ILE A 89 -13.71 -13.57 4.42
CA ILE A 89 -13.02 -14.76 4.91
C ILE A 89 -12.02 -14.34 5.98
N ILE A 90 -11.58 -15.29 6.79
CA ILE A 90 -10.66 -15.05 7.90
C ILE A 90 -9.32 -15.69 7.55
N LEU A 91 -8.25 -14.90 7.67
CA LEU A 91 -6.88 -15.39 7.68
C LEU A 91 -6.36 -15.37 9.11
N ASP A 92 -5.86 -16.51 9.58
CA ASP A 92 -5.20 -16.58 10.89
C ASP A 92 -3.84 -15.90 10.84
N ILE A 93 -3.52 -15.14 11.89
CA ILE A 93 -2.24 -14.46 12.06
C ILE A 93 -1.41 -15.23 13.08
N GLN A 94 -0.36 -15.87 12.59
CA GLN A 94 0.59 -16.54 13.47
C GLN A 94 1.46 -15.50 14.19
N ASN A 95 1.59 -15.63 15.51
CA ASN A 95 2.41 -14.75 16.34
C ASN A 95 2.03 -13.26 16.32
N GLY A 96 0.82 -12.89 15.86
CA GLY A 96 0.37 -11.50 15.91
C GLY A 96 0.52 -10.92 17.32
N MET A 97 0.90 -9.66 17.43
CA MET A 97 1.10 -8.99 18.71
C MET A 97 -0.22 -8.53 19.31
N ILE A 98 -1.09 -7.96 18.50
CA ILE A 98 -2.36 -7.33 18.88
C ILE A 98 -3.55 -8.14 18.38
N ILE A 99 -3.56 -8.52 17.10
CA ILE A 99 -4.65 -9.26 16.48
C ILE A 99 -4.20 -10.66 16.03
N LYS A 100 -5.11 -11.62 16.10
CA LYS A 100 -4.84 -13.01 15.71
C LYS A 100 -5.58 -13.41 14.44
N LYS A 101 -6.37 -12.52 13.88
CA LYS A 101 -7.19 -12.75 12.69
C LYS A 101 -7.17 -11.51 11.81
N ASN A 102 -7.22 -11.72 10.50
CA ASN A 102 -7.45 -10.67 9.52
C ASN A 102 -8.70 -11.02 8.71
N TYR A 103 -9.64 -10.09 8.60
CA TYR A 103 -10.85 -10.25 7.80
C TYR A 103 -10.60 -9.62 6.43
N VAL A 104 -10.71 -10.43 5.38
CA VAL A 104 -10.44 -10.03 4.00
C VAL A 104 -11.57 -10.49 3.09
N GLY A 105 -11.69 -9.87 1.93
CA GLY A 105 -12.71 -10.26 0.97
C GLY A 105 -12.48 -11.67 0.41
N SER A 106 -13.56 -12.41 0.16
CA SER A 106 -13.52 -13.82 -0.32
C SER A 106 -12.82 -13.95 -1.68
N HIS A 107 -12.87 -12.90 -2.52
CA HIS A 107 -12.23 -12.91 -3.83
C HIS A 107 -10.69 -12.96 -3.75
N LEU A 108 -10.10 -12.71 -2.59
CA LEU A 108 -8.65 -12.90 -2.38
C LEU A 108 -8.22 -14.34 -2.74
N ASN A 109 -9.10 -15.32 -2.62
CA ASN A 109 -8.83 -16.72 -2.97
C ASN A 109 -8.82 -16.99 -4.49
N ASN A 110 -9.25 -16.04 -5.32
CA ASN A 110 -9.24 -16.16 -6.78
C ASN A 110 -7.86 -15.89 -7.39
N TYR A 111 -6.89 -15.46 -6.57
CA TYR A 111 -5.58 -15.04 -7.01
C TYR A 111 -4.48 -15.96 -6.50
N ASP A 112 -3.52 -16.28 -7.38
CA ASP A 112 -2.37 -17.13 -7.11
C ASP A 112 -1.14 -16.31 -6.70
N SER A 113 -1.09 -15.04 -7.11
CA SER A 113 0.01 -14.13 -6.83
C SER A 113 -0.49 -12.68 -6.68
N MET A 114 0.35 -11.82 -6.10
CA MET A 114 -0.02 -10.43 -5.86
C MET A 114 1.14 -9.47 -6.21
N LEU A 115 0.83 -8.41 -6.95
CA LEU A 115 1.67 -7.23 -7.11
C LEU A 115 1.06 -6.10 -6.28
N VAL A 116 1.78 -5.66 -5.26
CA VAL A 116 1.37 -4.53 -4.42
C VAL A 116 2.02 -3.26 -4.96
N ILE A 117 1.21 -2.32 -5.45
CA ILE A 117 1.68 -1.02 -5.91
C ILE A 117 1.20 0.04 -4.94
N SER A 118 2.12 0.64 -4.22
CA SER A 118 1.81 1.66 -3.23
C SER A 118 2.27 3.03 -3.71
N HIS A 119 1.39 4.00 -3.61
CA HIS A 119 1.77 5.39 -3.65
C HIS A 119 2.35 5.76 -2.29
N PHE A 120 3.66 6.05 -2.25
CA PHE A 120 4.32 6.45 -0.99
C PHE A 120 4.03 7.92 -0.70
N LYS A 121 3.47 8.22 0.47
CA LYS A 121 3.06 9.55 0.93
C LYS A 121 2.76 9.53 2.42
N GLY A 122 2.43 10.70 2.99
CA GLY A 122 1.91 10.80 4.35
C GLY A 122 0.55 10.12 4.53
N HIS A 123 0.16 9.92 5.79
CA HIS A 123 -1.15 9.38 6.13
C HIS A 123 -1.61 9.91 7.50
N PRO A 124 -2.87 10.41 7.60
CA PRO A 124 -3.34 11.07 8.82
C PRO A 124 -3.41 10.17 10.06
N MET A 125 -3.56 8.85 9.90
CA MET A 125 -3.62 7.90 11.01
C MET A 125 -2.36 7.05 11.13
N GLY A 126 -1.83 6.51 10.04
CA GLY A 126 -0.70 5.58 10.05
C GLY A 126 0.67 6.23 9.84
N GLY A 127 0.76 7.56 9.80
CA GLY A 127 2.00 8.29 9.53
C GLY A 127 2.37 8.34 8.06
N PHE A 128 2.46 7.21 7.40
CA PHE A 128 2.69 7.10 5.95
C PHE A 128 1.86 5.98 5.30
N GLY A 129 1.76 6.03 3.99
CA GLY A 129 1.24 4.98 3.14
C GLY A 129 2.35 4.37 2.31
N GLY A 130 2.55 3.07 2.44
CA GLY A 130 3.54 2.27 1.72
C GLY A 130 3.05 0.83 1.56
N ALA A 131 3.96 -0.10 1.32
CA ALA A 131 3.65 -1.52 1.11
C ALA A 131 2.97 -2.15 2.32
N LEU A 132 3.45 -1.91 3.55
CA LEU A 132 2.88 -2.45 4.77
C LEU A 132 1.43 -1.98 5.00
N LYS A 133 1.16 -0.69 4.78
CA LYS A 133 -0.22 -0.18 4.87
C LYS A 133 -1.12 -0.74 3.76
N GLN A 134 -0.59 -0.90 2.56
CA GLN A 134 -1.36 -1.47 1.45
C GLN A 134 -1.70 -2.94 1.70
N LEU A 135 -0.78 -3.72 2.28
CA LEU A 135 -1.03 -5.10 2.70
C LEU A 135 -2.07 -5.19 3.82
N SER A 136 -1.99 -4.32 4.81
CA SER A 136 -2.90 -4.33 5.96
C SER A 136 -4.27 -3.74 5.59
N ILE A 137 -4.40 -2.42 5.67
CA ILE A 137 -5.65 -1.69 5.44
C ILE A 137 -6.14 -1.84 4.00
N GLY A 138 -5.22 -1.87 3.01
CA GLY A 138 -5.58 -1.94 1.59
C GLY A 138 -6.27 -3.25 1.21
N VAL A 139 -5.86 -4.39 1.77
CA VAL A 139 -6.39 -5.74 1.45
C VAL A 139 -7.52 -6.16 2.38
N ALA A 140 -7.59 -5.60 3.59
CA ALA A 140 -8.67 -5.92 4.52
C ALA A 140 -10.05 -5.52 3.94
N SER A 141 -11.08 -6.31 4.22
CA SER A 141 -12.49 -5.95 3.96
C SER A 141 -12.92 -4.74 4.81
N SER A 142 -14.12 -4.20 4.58
CA SER A 142 -14.68 -3.16 5.45
C SER A 142 -14.66 -3.56 6.93
N SER A 143 -15.09 -4.78 7.26
CA SER A 143 -15.05 -5.34 8.61
C SER A 143 -13.62 -5.49 9.11
N GLY A 144 -12.71 -5.94 8.23
CA GLY A 144 -11.29 -6.10 8.55
C GLY A 144 -10.59 -4.77 8.81
N LYS A 145 -10.87 -3.75 7.99
CA LYS A 145 -10.39 -2.38 8.24
C LYS A 145 -10.82 -1.89 9.62
N THR A 146 -12.09 -2.11 9.98
CA THR A 146 -12.61 -1.76 11.31
C THR A 146 -11.87 -2.52 12.41
N TYR A 147 -11.67 -3.83 12.22
CA TYR A 147 -10.98 -4.66 13.20
C TYR A 147 -9.53 -4.22 13.44
N ILE A 148 -8.80 -3.89 12.37
CA ILE A 148 -7.43 -3.38 12.46
C ILE A 148 -7.40 -2.02 13.15
N HIS A 149 -8.25 -1.06 12.72
CA HIS A 149 -8.30 0.29 13.30
C HIS A 149 -8.70 0.30 14.77
N THR A 150 -9.43 -0.70 15.22
CA THR A 150 -9.85 -0.83 16.62
C THR A 150 -8.94 -1.77 17.42
N ALA A 151 -7.79 -2.17 16.88
CA ALA A 151 -6.87 -3.13 17.51
C ALA A 151 -7.61 -4.39 18.01
N GLY A 152 -8.48 -4.94 17.19
CA GLY A 152 -9.19 -6.19 17.47
C GLY A 152 -10.47 -6.07 18.31
N LYS A 153 -10.95 -4.86 18.64
CA LYS A 153 -12.12 -4.72 19.51
C LYS A 153 -13.45 -5.05 18.82
N THR A 154 -13.61 -4.69 17.53
CA THR A 154 -14.86 -4.88 16.82
C THR A 154 -14.64 -4.98 15.31
N THR A 155 -15.55 -5.70 14.63
CA THR A 155 -15.71 -5.72 13.16
C THR A 155 -16.90 -4.88 12.69
N ASP A 156 -17.67 -4.32 13.61
CA ASP A 156 -18.84 -3.49 13.33
C ASP A 156 -18.39 -2.10 12.88
N VAL A 157 -18.56 -1.82 11.59
CA VAL A 157 -18.16 -0.56 10.94
C VAL A 157 -18.78 0.67 11.62
N SER A 158 -20.02 0.55 12.14
CA SER A 158 -20.69 1.65 12.81
C SER A 158 -20.02 2.08 14.12
N LYS A 159 -19.21 1.19 14.71
CA LYS A 159 -18.51 1.39 15.99
C LYS A 159 -17.03 1.74 15.83
N LEU A 160 -16.56 1.95 14.61
CA LEU A 160 -15.15 2.22 14.32
C LEU A 160 -14.62 3.38 15.16
N TRP A 161 -15.25 4.54 15.07
CA TRP A 161 -14.74 5.78 15.66
C TRP A 161 -14.87 5.85 17.17
N GLU A 162 -15.73 5.03 17.75
CA GLU A 162 -15.93 4.94 19.21
C GLU A 162 -14.89 4.04 19.90
N ASN A 163 -14.15 3.25 19.11
CA ASN A 163 -13.27 2.20 19.63
C ASN A 163 -11.80 2.35 19.21
N LEU A 164 -11.38 3.54 18.83
CA LEU A 164 -9.98 3.77 18.45
C LEU A 164 -9.06 3.46 19.65
N PRO A 165 -7.97 2.69 19.42
CA PRO A 165 -6.99 2.37 20.43
C PRO A 165 -5.94 3.48 20.57
N GLU A 166 -4.97 3.27 21.47
CA GLU A 166 -3.71 4.00 21.44
C GLU A 166 -2.99 3.79 20.11
N GLN A 167 -2.25 4.82 19.68
CA GLN A 167 -1.62 4.89 18.36
C GLN A 167 -0.74 3.64 18.05
N ASP A 168 0.13 3.25 18.97
CA ASP A 168 1.05 2.14 18.74
C ASP A 168 0.31 0.82 18.57
N LYS A 169 -0.77 0.59 19.30
CA LYS A 169 -1.60 -0.63 19.12
C LYS A 169 -2.27 -0.71 17.77
N PHE A 170 -2.69 0.44 17.21
CA PHE A 170 -3.20 0.48 15.84
C PHE A 170 -2.09 0.13 14.84
N ILE A 171 -0.91 0.72 15.00
CA ILE A 171 0.24 0.46 14.13
C ILE A 171 0.68 -1.01 14.21
N GLU A 172 0.75 -1.59 15.41
CA GLU A 172 1.05 -3.01 15.62
C GLU A 172 -0.01 -3.93 14.99
N ALA A 173 -1.29 -3.59 15.12
CA ALA A 173 -2.37 -4.34 14.45
C ALA A 173 -2.27 -4.28 12.93
N MET A 174 -1.80 -3.16 12.35
CA MET A 174 -1.50 -3.08 10.91
C MET A 174 -0.35 -4.03 10.54
N ALA A 175 0.73 -4.09 11.32
CA ALA A 175 1.84 -5.01 11.06
C ALA A 175 1.38 -6.46 11.12
N ASP A 176 0.56 -6.82 12.12
CA ASP A 176 -0.05 -8.14 12.24
C ASP A 176 -0.86 -8.51 10.98
N ALA A 177 -1.75 -7.62 10.54
CA ALA A 177 -2.58 -7.85 9.36
C ALA A 177 -1.73 -7.99 8.08
N ALA A 178 -0.70 -7.13 7.91
CA ALA A 178 0.22 -7.19 6.77
C ALA A 178 0.92 -8.55 6.68
N SER A 179 1.34 -9.11 7.82
CA SER A 179 2.02 -10.41 7.88
C SER A 179 1.16 -11.53 7.31
N SER A 180 -0.15 -11.51 7.55
CA SER A 180 -1.08 -12.54 7.06
C SER A 180 -1.17 -12.58 5.54
N ILE A 181 -1.17 -11.40 4.90
CA ILE A 181 -1.25 -11.29 3.44
C ILE A 181 0.10 -11.66 2.81
N HIS A 182 1.21 -11.17 3.36
CA HIS A 182 2.54 -11.57 2.90
C HIS A 182 2.71 -13.10 2.95
N ASN A 183 2.33 -13.73 4.08
CA ASN A 183 2.45 -15.17 4.27
C ASN A 183 1.51 -15.96 3.35
N LYS A 184 0.30 -15.47 3.06
CA LYS A 184 -0.63 -16.10 2.12
C LYS A 184 -0.03 -16.22 0.72
N PHE A 185 0.68 -15.19 0.26
CA PHE A 185 1.30 -15.14 -1.07
C PHE A 185 2.82 -15.37 -1.05
N LYS A 186 3.37 -15.93 0.03
CA LYS A 186 4.81 -16.10 0.19
C LYS A 186 5.46 -16.76 -1.03
N GLY A 187 6.47 -16.10 -1.59
CA GLY A 187 7.14 -16.52 -2.83
C GLY A 187 6.40 -16.12 -4.13
N ASN A 188 5.18 -15.60 -4.04
CA ASN A 188 4.36 -15.14 -5.17
C ASN A 188 3.86 -13.70 -4.97
N ILE A 189 4.61 -12.87 -4.30
CA ILE A 189 4.28 -11.47 -4.03
C ILE A 189 5.47 -10.58 -4.32
N ALA A 190 5.20 -9.40 -4.88
CA ALA A 190 6.19 -8.36 -5.12
C ALA A 190 5.61 -6.98 -4.79
N TYR A 191 6.48 -6.05 -4.48
CA TYR A 191 6.13 -4.70 -4.02
C TYR A 191 6.74 -3.64 -4.92
N ILE A 192 5.98 -2.60 -5.19
CA ILE A 192 6.42 -1.38 -5.85
C ILE A 192 5.92 -0.19 -5.03
N ASN A 193 6.83 0.66 -4.58
CA ASN A 193 6.49 1.95 -3.99
C ASN A 193 6.82 3.07 -4.98
N VAL A 194 5.85 3.93 -5.23
CA VAL A 194 5.97 5.09 -6.12
C VAL A 194 6.05 6.35 -5.28
N MET A 195 7.22 6.98 -5.27
CA MET A 195 7.51 8.23 -4.56
C MET A 195 7.35 9.43 -5.51
N LYS A 196 6.12 9.67 -5.90
CA LYS A 196 5.68 10.73 -6.83
C LYS A 196 4.46 11.41 -6.25
N ASN A 197 4.35 12.74 -6.42
CA ASN A 197 3.25 13.53 -5.87
C ASN A 197 3.06 13.30 -4.36
N MET A 198 4.14 13.25 -3.61
CA MET A 198 4.11 12.93 -2.18
C MET A 198 3.52 14.09 -1.38
N SER A 199 2.29 13.92 -0.93
CA SER A 199 1.59 14.81 0.02
C SER A 199 1.71 14.27 1.45
N VAL A 200 1.45 15.10 2.44
CA VAL A 200 1.26 14.67 3.84
C VAL A 200 -0.05 13.92 4.03
N ASP A 201 -0.99 14.04 3.09
CA ASP A 201 -2.27 13.37 3.11
C ASP A 201 -2.32 12.15 2.19
N CYS A 202 -3.24 11.25 2.49
CA CYS A 202 -3.45 10.00 1.76
C CYS A 202 -4.39 10.20 0.56
N ASP A 203 -4.26 9.32 -0.44
CA ASP A 203 -5.22 9.21 -1.55
C ASP A 203 -6.67 8.91 -1.10
N CYS A 204 -6.85 8.53 0.16
CA CYS A 204 -8.15 8.35 0.79
C CYS A 204 -8.79 9.66 1.31
N CYS A 205 -8.09 10.78 1.22
CA CYS A 205 -8.62 12.10 1.55
C CYS A 205 -9.16 12.75 0.28
N ALA A 206 -10.44 13.11 0.27
CA ALA A 206 -11.08 13.77 -0.87
C ALA A 206 -10.41 15.12 -1.20
N LYS A 207 -9.95 15.83 -0.17
CA LYS A 207 -9.16 17.06 -0.29
C LYS A 207 -7.84 16.84 0.40
N ALA A 208 -6.84 16.40 -0.35
CA ALA A 208 -5.48 16.28 0.14
C ALA A 208 -4.73 17.60 -0.07
N GLU A 209 -3.73 17.86 0.79
CA GLU A 209 -2.77 18.92 0.51
C GLU A 209 -2.01 18.64 -0.80
N ASP A 210 -1.52 19.69 -1.43
CA ASP A 210 -0.64 19.54 -2.58
C ASP A 210 0.63 18.75 -2.21
N PRO A 211 1.30 18.13 -3.19
CA PRO A 211 2.58 17.47 -2.94
C PRO A 211 3.57 18.39 -2.23
N CYS A 212 4.10 17.95 -1.10
CA CYS A 212 4.95 18.78 -0.25
C CYS A 212 6.43 18.75 -0.65
N MET A 213 6.85 17.78 -1.45
CA MET A 213 8.23 17.64 -1.91
C MET A 213 8.30 17.08 -3.34
N LYS A 214 9.47 17.21 -3.97
CA LYS A 214 9.73 16.68 -5.31
C LYS A 214 9.65 15.17 -5.35
N ASP A 215 9.28 14.66 -6.53
CA ASP A 215 9.30 13.24 -6.83
C ASP A 215 10.73 12.67 -6.63
N ILE A 216 10.82 11.49 -6.02
CA ILE A 216 12.11 10.80 -5.82
C ILE A 216 12.28 9.68 -6.84
N GLY A 217 11.29 8.78 -6.95
CA GLY A 217 11.44 7.64 -7.86
C GLY A 217 10.45 6.52 -7.63
N VAL A 218 10.80 5.36 -8.18
CA VAL A 218 10.02 4.12 -8.05
C VAL A 218 10.94 3.03 -7.51
N LEU A 219 10.56 2.46 -6.38
CA LEU A 219 11.29 1.36 -5.74
C LEU A 219 10.57 0.04 -5.99
N ALA A 220 11.32 -1.05 -6.09
CA ALA A 220 10.77 -2.40 -6.17
C ALA A 220 11.52 -3.35 -5.23
N SER A 221 10.80 -4.26 -4.57
CA SER A 221 11.35 -5.25 -3.64
C SER A 221 10.48 -6.50 -3.55
N LEU A 222 11.03 -7.57 -2.99
CA LEU A 222 10.28 -8.75 -2.52
C LEU A 222 9.97 -8.69 -1.01
N ASP A 223 10.50 -7.67 -0.34
CA ASP A 223 10.35 -7.44 1.09
C ASP A 223 9.60 -6.12 1.35
N PRO A 224 8.39 -6.18 1.98
CA PRO A 224 7.58 -4.99 2.22
C PRO A 224 8.17 -4.08 3.31
N ILE A 225 8.96 -4.63 4.22
CA ILE A 225 9.61 -3.89 5.31
C ILE A 225 10.79 -3.10 4.75
N ALA A 226 11.65 -3.78 4.00
CA ALA A 226 12.80 -3.19 3.34
C ALA A 226 12.42 -2.01 2.42
N ILE A 227 11.38 -2.20 1.60
CA ILE A 227 10.96 -1.16 0.64
C ILE A 227 10.39 0.07 1.34
N ASP A 228 9.58 -0.11 2.39
CA ASP A 228 9.03 1.01 3.14
C ASP A 228 10.13 1.75 3.92
N LYS A 229 11.05 1.02 4.54
CA LYS A 229 12.22 1.60 5.21
C LYS A 229 13.08 2.40 4.24
N ALA A 230 13.37 1.86 3.05
CA ALA A 230 14.13 2.55 2.02
C ALA A 230 13.45 3.86 1.57
N CYS A 231 12.12 3.88 1.42
CA CYS A 231 11.38 5.10 1.09
C CYS A 231 11.52 6.16 2.18
N ILE A 232 11.37 5.79 3.45
CA ILE A 232 11.53 6.71 4.59
C ILE A 232 12.94 7.29 4.62
N ASP A 233 13.96 6.44 4.42
CA ASP A 233 15.36 6.89 4.42
C ASP A 233 15.66 7.82 3.24
N LEU A 234 15.07 7.58 2.06
CA LEU A 234 15.19 8.49 0.92
C LEU A 234 14.56 9.85 1.21
N VAL A 235 13.39 9.89 1.86
CA VAL A 235 12.81 11.17 2.31
C VAL A 235 13.73 11.85 3.31
N ARG A 236 14.19 11.14 4.34
CA ARG A 236 15.06 11.68 5.41
C ARG A 236 16.37 12.24 4.88
N ASN A 237 16.96 11.60 3.88
CA ASN A 237 18.22 12.02 3.25
C ASN A 237 18.04 13.01 2.07
N SER A 238 16.80 13.37 1.73
CA SER A 238 16.52 14.37 0.69
C SER A 238 17.02 15.75 1.12
N THR A 239 17.46 16.55 0.15
CA THR A 239 17.79 17.97 0.34
C THR A 239 16.60 18.89 0.08
N ASP A 240 15.43 18.33 -0.24
CA ASP A 240 14.21 19.09 -0.48
C ASP A 240 13.66 19.62 0.85
N GLU A 241 13.37 20.91 0.93
CA GLU A 241 12.85 21.55 2.16
C GLU A 241 11.48 21.00 2.57
N GLY A 242 10.68 20.54 1.62
CA GLY A 242 9.37 19.95 1.88
C GLY A 242 9.40 18.60 2.60
N ARG A 243 10.58 17.93 2.67
CA ARG A 243 10.77 16.69 3.41
C ARG A 243 10.37 16.79 4.89
N ASP A 244 10.66 17.94 5.51
CA ASP A 244 10.44 18.12 6.96
C ASP A 244 8.94 18.08 7.28
N HIS A 245 8.09 18.57 6.38
CA HIS A 245 6.63 18.47 6.52
C HIS A 245 6.13 17.01 6.42
N LEU A 246 6.70 16.22 5.49
CA LEU A 246 6.37 14.81 5.37
C LEU A 246 6.89 13.99 6.56
N LEU A 247 8.11 14.27 7.03
CA LEU A 247 8.70 13.61 8.21
C LEU A 247 7.90 13.93 9.47
N GLU A 248 7.50 15.19 9.68
CA GLU A 248 6.64 15.57 10.80
C GLU A 248 5.33 14.75 10.83
N ARG A 249 4.67 14.55 9.66
CA ARG A 249 3.49 13.70 9.58
C ARG A 249 3.81 12.24 9.95
N ILE A 250 4.93 11.69 9.48
CA ILE A 250 5.34 10.31 9.78
C ILE A 250 5.62 10.16 11.28
N GLU A 251 6.39 11.07 11.86
CA GLU A 251 6.84 11.03 13.24
C GLU A 251 5.70 11.31 14.23
N SER A 252 4.86 12.33 13.97
CA SER A 252 3.72 12.67 14.85
C SER A 252 2.67 11.56 14.96
N ARG A 253 2.69 10.60 14.03
CA ARG A 253 1.81 9.42 14.03
C ARG A 253 2.55 8.12 14.37
N HIS A 254 3.78 8.20 14.87
CA HIS A 254 4.64 7.04 15.16
C HIS A 254 4.76 6.08 13.96
N GLY A 255 4.76 6.63 12.73
CA GLY A 255 4.63 5.83 11.51
C GLY A 255 5.73 4.77 11.35
N GLU A 256 6.97 5.05 11.78
CA GLU A 256 8.06 4.09 11.70
C GLU A 256 7.90 2.88 12.63
N HIS A 257 7.05 2.98 13.65
CA HIS A 257 6.77 1.85 14.54
C HIS A 257 6.20 0.62 13.81
N ILE A 258 5.58 0.80 12.61
CA ILE A 258 5.15 -0.33 11.79
C ILE A 258 6.34 -1.14 11.26
N ILE A 259 7.47 -0.50 10.94
CA ILE A 259 8.71 -1.14 10.48
C ILE A 259 9.24 -2.04 11.60
N GLU A 260 9.39 -1.48 12.81
CA GLU A 260 9.87 -2.22 13.99
C GLU A 260 8.96 -3.40 14.34
N SER A 261 7.66 -3.18 14.27
CA SER A 261 6.65 -4.18 14.56
C SER A 261 6.65 -5.32 13.54
N ALA A 262 6.77 -4.99 12.26
CA ALA A 262 6.85 -5.97 11.18
C ALA A 262 8.17 -6.78 11.23
N ASP A 263 9.29 -6.13 11.56
CA ASP A 263 10.59 -6.78 11.77
C ASP A 263 10.51 -7.82 12.91
N LYS A 264 9.87 -7.48 14.04
CA LYS A 264 9.62 -8.41 15.15
C LYS A 264 8.76 -9.62 14.75
N LEU A 265 7.83 -9.46 13.81
CA LEU A 265 7.02 -10.56 13.29
C LEU A 265 7.79 -11.48 12.33
N GLY A 266 8.93 -11.04 11.79
CA GLY A 266 9.89 -11.86 11.06
C GLY A 266 9.42 -12.29 9.66
N PHE A 267 8.55 -11.51 9.00
CA PHE A 267 8.16 -11.79 7.62
C PHE A 267 8.92 -10.99 6.56
N GLY A 268 9.92 -10.23 6.98
CA GLY A 268 10.86 -9.44 6.19
C GLY A 268 11.91 -8.83 7.10
N THR A 269 12.66 -7.84 6.61
CA THR A 269 13.71 -7.16 7.37
C THR A 269 13.83 -5.68 7.01
N SER A 270 14.19 -4.86 8.00
CA SER A 270 14.50 -3.43 7.80
C SER A 270 15.93 -3.20 7.30
N ILE A 271 16.76 -4.25 7.21
CA ILE A 271 18.10 -4.19 6.64
C ILE A 271 18.03 -4.43 5.15
N TYR A 272 18.55 -3.49 4.34
CA TYR A 272 18.43 -3.57 2.88
C TYR A 272 19.66 -3.00 2.17
N GLU A 273 19.80 -3.35 0.90
CA GLU A 273 20.68 -2.69 -0.06
C GLU A 273 19.83 -1.94 -1.10
N LEU A 274 20.15 -0.67 -1.36
CA LEU A 274 19.48 0.15 -2.36
C LEU A 274 20.32 0.20 -3.64
N ILE A 275 19.80 -0.39 -4.72
CA ILE A 275 20.48 -0.46 -6.01
C ILE A 275 19.78 0.46 -7.00
N ASN A 276 20.48 1.49 -7.47
CA ASN A 276 19.99 2.33 -8.57
C ASN A 276 20.17 1.59 -9.91
N ILE A 277 19.06 1.34 -10.60
CA ILE A 277 19.03 0.62 -11.87
C ILE A 277 18.85 1.51 -13.09
N ASP A 278 18.93 2.82 -12.96
CA ASP A 278 18.91 3.75 -14.08
C ASP A 278 20.21 3.65 -14.90
N LYS A 279 20.07 3.41 -16.19
CA LYS A 279 21.23 3.20 -17.08
C LYS A 279 21.97 4.46 -17.50
N ASN A 280 21.36 5.65 -17.42
CA ASN A 280 21.91 6.94 -17.84
C ASN A 280 21.76 7.99 -16.76
N LYS A 281 22.83 8.23 -16.01
CA LYS A 281 22.86 9.27 -14.96
C LYS A 281 22.73 10.72 -15.47
N GLU A 282 23.07 10.98 -16.75
CA GLU A 282 23.09 12.36 -17.31
C GLU A 282 21.76 12.78 -17.97
N ALA A 283 20.96 11.85 -18.46
CA ALA A 283 19.71 12.16 -19.18
C ALA A 283 18.51 12.41 -18.26
N ASN A 284 18.61 12.10 -16.96
CA ASN A 284 17.46 11.97 -16.08
C ASN A 284 17.37 13.05 -14.98
N LYS A 285 17.90 14.26 -15.19
CA LYS A 285 17.73 15.35 -14.18
C LYS A 285 16.28 15.71 -13.86
N PHE A 286 15.32 15.22 -14.66
CA PHE A 286 13.85 15.46 -14.48
C PHE A 286 13.00 14.19 -14.49
N ALA A 287 13.59 12.99 -14.59
CA ALA A 287 12.86 11.73 -14.58
C ALA A 287 12.89 11.07 -13.19
N LEU A 288 11.82 10.35 -12.87
CA LEU A 288 11.75 9.51 -11.67
C LEU A 288 12.89 8.48 -11.68
N HIS A 289 13.66 8.44 -10.61
CA HIS A 289 14.69 7.41 -10.42
C HIS A 289 14.05 6.04 -10.16
N HIS A 290 14.77 4.99 -10.54
CA HIS A 290 14.33 3.62 -10.36
C HIS A 290 15.34 2.86 -9.49
N PHE A 291 14.83 2.22 -8.44
CA PHE A 291 15.64 1.50 -7.48
C PHE A 291 15.12 0.07 -7.29
N THR A 292 16.01 -0.84 -7.00
CA THR A 292 15.69 -2.16 -6.44
C THR A 292 16.18 -2.20 -5.01
N VAL A 293 15.34 -2.71 -4.13
CA VAL A 293 15.61 -2.89 -2.71
C VAL A 293 15.70 -4.40 -2.44
N MET A 294 16.86 -4.86 -2.01
CA MET A 294 17.15 -6.27 -1.73
C MET A 294 17.55 -6.47 -0.27
#